data_ae2711e62ce8a74cb8967f4cf9ecd150
#
_entry.id   ae2711e62ce8a74cb8967f4cf9ecd150
#
_cell.length_a   1.000
_cell.length_b   1.000
_cell.length_c   1.000
_cell.angle_alpha   90.00
_cell.angle_beta   90.00
_cell.angle_gamma   90.00
#
_symmetry.space_group_name_H-M   'P 1'
#
loop_
_entity.id
_entity.type
_entity.pdbx_description
1 polymer ?
#
loop_
_entity_poly.entity_id
_entity_poly.type
_entity_poly.pdbx_seq_one_letter_code
_entity_poly.pdbx_strand_id
1 'polypeptide(L)'
;MADAIAMDVTSRECVRDAFEAFDAQFSQLDILVNNAGIANPPLRFVDATEDDWGPVLDVNLTGAWRVAQEAARRMKQQRSGNIVNTGSIYSHVSGTHKADYNVSKVAIDQLTKNMALELARSGVRVNSLCPGYFETAINEKEFATEQGRAYIRRLVPQRIGEYHELTGPLLLLVSGAGSYVNGASLVVDGGSVLSPV
;
A
#
# COMPACT_ATOMS: atom_id res chain seq x y z
N MET A 1 16.97 -9.86 -14.97
CA MET A 1 15.95 -10.89 -15.29
C MET A 1 14.86 -10.69 -14.23
N ALA A 2 13.61 -10.78 -14.59
CA ALA A 2 12.50 -10.70 -13.65
C ALA A 2 11.79 -12.05 -13.64
N ASP A 3 11.53 -12.56 -12.43
CA ASP A 3 10.81 -13.81 -12.22
C ASP A 3 9.44 -13.53 -11.59
N ALA A 4 8.46 -14.40 -11.82
CA ALA A 4 7.12 -14.27 -11.30
C ALA A 4 6.77 -15.52 -10.45
N ILE A 5 6.32 -15.25 -9.21
CA ILE A 5 5.80 -16.27 -8.29
C ILE A 5 4.35 -15.93 -8.01
N ALA A 6 3.44 -16.86 -8.27
CA ALA A 6 2.02 -16.66 -7.94
C ALA A 6 1.82 -16.64 -6.42
N MET A 7 1.01 -15.68 -5.93
CA MET A 7 0.73 -15.56 -4.50
C MET A 7 -0.67 -15.00 -4.29
N ASP A 8 -1.51 -15.75 -3.57
CA ASP A 8 -2.76 -15.23 -3.02
C ASP A 8 -2.51 -14.75 -1.58
N VAL A 9 -2.58 -13.45 -1.36
CA VAL A 9 -2.34 -12.83 -0.05
C VAL A 9 -3.42 -13.18 0.97
N THR A 10 -4.59 -13.63 0.55
CA THR A 10 -5.67 -14.05 1.44
C THR A 10 -5.43 -15.45 2.03
N SER A 11 -4.53 -16.24 1.44
CA SER A 11 -4.14 -17.57 1.92
C SER A 11 -2.77 -17.53 2.63
N ARG A 12 -2.75 -17.85 3.92
CA ARG A 12 -1.48 -17.98 4.69
C ARG A 12 -0.54 -19.03 4.08
N GLU A 13 -1.10 -20.14 3.61
CA GLU A 13 -0.34 -21.22 2.99
C GLU A 13 0.28 -20.75 1.68
N CYS A 14 -0.51 -20.15 0.79
CA CYS A 14 -0.02 -19.62 -0.48
C CYS A 14 1.08 -18.55 -0.30
N VAL A 15 0.95 -17.68 0.69
CA VAL A 15 1.99 -16.70 1.03
C VAL A 15 3.27 -17.40 1.45
N ARG A 16 3.20 -18.39 2.34
CA ARG A 16 4.37 -19.15 2.78
C ARG A 16 5.05 -19.87 1.62
N ASP A 17 4.28 -20.59 0.80
CA ASP A 17 4.80 -21.34 -0.33
C ASP A 17 5.48 -20.42 -1.36
N ALA A 18 4.92 -19.24 -1.60
CA ALA A 18 5.53 -18.22 -2.47
C ALA A 18 6.89 -17.76 -1.92
N PHE A 19 7.02 -17.55 -0.61
CA PHE A 19 8.31 -17.19 -0.01
C PHE A 19 9.30 -18.35 0.04
N GLU A 20 8.86 -19.60 0.18
CA GLU A 20 9.71 -20.79 0.04
C GLU A 20 10.24 -20.91 -1.40
N ALA A 21 9.38 -20.69 -2.40
CA ALA A 21 9.81 -20.65 -3.80
C ALA A 21 10.79 -19.48 -4.09
N PHE A 22 10.62 -18.34 -3.43
CA PHE A 22 11.57 -17.23 -3.48
C PHE A 22 12.93 -17.64 -2.89
N ASP A 23 12.96 -18.24 -1.72
CA ASP A 23 14.18 -18.66 -1.02
C ASP A 23 14.96 -19.73 -1.81
N ALA A 24 14.28 -20.54 -2.62
CA ALA A 24 14.93 -21.51 -3.50
C ALA A 24 15.71 -20.86 -4.65
N GLN A 25 15.37 -19.62 -5.01
CA GLN A 25 15.96 -18.89 -6.14
C GLN A 25 16.88 -17.75 -5.70
N PHE A 26 16.59 -17.13 -4.58
CA PHE A 26 17.27 -15.93 -4.10
C PHE A 26 17.77 -16.11 -2.66
N SER A 27 18.99 -15.70 -2.42
CA SER A 27 19.63 -15.81 -1.08
C SER A 27 19.26 -14.68 -0.12
N GLN A 28 18.66 -13.60 -0.62
CA GLN A 28 18.41 -12.37 0.13
C GLN A 28 17.16 -11.65 -0.38
N LEU A 29 16.41 -11.06 0.56
CA LEU A 29 15.28 -10.17 0.28
C LEU A 29 15.61 -8.76 0.78
N ASP A 30 15.94 -7.85 -0.11
CA ASP A 30 16.33 -6.49 0.23
C ASP A 30 15.15 -5.54 0.40
N ILE A 31 14.14 -5.69 -0.47
CA ILE A 31 13.01 -4.77 -0.56
C ILE A 31 11.72 -5.56 -0.72
N LEU A 32 10.73 -5.23 0.10
CA LEU A 32 9.33 -5.60 -0.12
C LEU A 32 8.52 -4.35 -0.45
N VAL A 33 7.84 -4.36 -1.59
CA VAL A 33 6.75 -3.41 -1.88
C VAL A 33 5.42 -4.16 -1.74
N ASN A 34 4.73 -3.92 -0.64
CA ASN A 34 3.49 -4.58 -0.29
C ASN A 34 2.31 -3.82 -0.89
N ASN A 35 1.95 -4.16 -2.13
CA ASN A 35 1.08 -3.37 -2.99
C ASN A 35 -0.27 -4.02 -3.30
N ALA A 36 -0.45 -5.31 -3.02
CA ALA A 36 -1.73 -5.99 -3.27
C ALA A 36 -2.88 -5.26 -2.56
N GLY A 37 -3.95 -4.98 -3.28
CA GLY A 37 -5.09 -4.28 -2.73
C GLY A 37 -6.28 -4.23 -3.67
N ILE A 38 -7.47 -4.18 -3.10
CA ILE A 38 -8.75 -4.05 -3.80
C ILE A 38 -9.58 -2.93 -3.19
N ALA A 39 -10.58 -2.48 -3.93
CA ALA A 39 -11.61 -1.57 -3.47
C ALA A 39 -12.96 -1.97 -4.06
N ASN A 40 -14.01 -1.83 -3.29
CA ASN A 40 -15.37 -1.98 -3.78
C ASN A 40 -15.82 -0.74 -4.57
N PRO A 41 -16.84 -0.88 -5.44
CA PRO A 41 -17.60 0.27 -5.92
C PRO A 41 -18.10 1.13 -4.75
N PRO A 42 -18.35 2.44 -4.96
CA PRO A 42 -18.88 3.30 -3.92
C PRO A 42 -20.19 2.76 -3.32
N LEU A 43 -20.23 2.53 -2.01
CA LEU A 43 -21.37 1.98 -1.30
C LEU A 43 -21.65 2.81 -0.04
N ARG A 44 -22.94 3.17 0.20
CA ARG A 44 -23.32 3.89 1.40
C ARG A 44 -23.08 3.01 2.64
N PHE A 45 -22.60 3.60 3.72
CA PHE A 45 -22.25 2.89 4.95
C PHE A 45 -23.39 2.00 5.48
N VAL A 46 -24.63 2.48 5.38
CA VAL A 46 -25.82 1.76 5.89
C VAL A 46 -26.26 0.59 5.00
N ASP A 47 -25.78 0.52 3.77
CA ASP A 47 -26.10 -0.53 2.80
C ASP A 47 -24.99 -1.58 2.66
N ALA A 48 -23.81 -1.32 3.26
CA ALA A 48 -22.68 -2.25 3.21
C ALA A 48 -22.95 -3.52 4.00
N THR A 49 -22.58 -4.64 3.43
CA THR A 49 -22.70 -5.98 4.04
C THR A 49 -21.35 -6.51 4.52
N GLU A 50 -21.33 -7.61 5.25
CA GLU A 50 -20.10 -8.30 5.63
C GLU A 50 -19.37 -8.87 4.40
N ASP A 51 -20.10 -9.23 3.34
CA ASP A 51 -19.53 -9.72 2.09
C ASP A 51 -18.82 -8.60 1.28
N ASP A 52 -19.21 -7.35 1.49
CA ASP A 52 -18.49 -6.20 0.94
C ASP A 52 -17.26 -5.84 1.79
N TRP A 53 -17.41 -5.85 3.11
CA TRP A 53 -16.39 -5.45 4.06
C TRP A 53 -15.23 -6.45 4.17
N GLY A 54 -15.57 -7.74 4.35
CA GLY A 54 -14.60 -8.80 4.66
C GLY A 54 -13.47 -8.92 3.65
N PRO A 55 -13.76 -9.07 2.35
CA PRO A 55 -12.72 -9.23 1.33
C PRO A 55 -11.74 -8.06 1.24
N VAL A 56 -12.22 -6.81 1.40
CA VAL A 56 -11.34 -5.64 1.37
C VAL A 56 -10.36 -5.66 2.54
N LEU A 57 -10.82 -5.98 3.74
CA LEU A 57 -9.94 -6.08 4.91
C LEU A 57 -9.01 -7.29 4.82
N ASP A 58 -9.47 -8.41 4.28
CA ASP A 58 -8.63 -9.60 4.18
C ASP A 58 -7.49 -9.39 3.17
N VAL A 59 -7.75 -8.79 2.02
CA VAL A 59 -6.68 -8.47 1.05
C VAL A 59 -5.81 -7.32 1.56
N ASN A 60 -6.41 -6.15 1.83
CA ASN A 60 -5.66 -4.91 2.04
C ASN A 60 -4.91 -4.86 3.38
N LEU A 61 -5.42 -5.51 4.42
CA LEU A 61 -4.84 -5.46 5.76
C LEU A 61 -4.26 -6.81 6.18
N THR A 62 -5.09 -7.85 6.25
CA THR A 62 -4.64 -9.16 6.73
C THR A 62 -3.64 -9.80 5.77
N GLY A 63 -3.89 -9.68 4.47
CA GLY A 63 -2.98 -10.14 3.42
C GLY A 63 -1.65 -9.39 3.45
N ALA A 64 -1.71 -8.08 3.52
CA ALA A 64 -0.53 -7.25 3.65
C ALA A 64 0.29 -7.61 4.91
N TRP A 65 -0.36 -7.86 6.05
CA TRP A 65 0.29 -8.33 7.27
C TRP A 65 0.94 -9.71 7.10
N ARG A 66 0.27 -10.66 6.43
CA ARG A 66 0.83 -12.00 6.16
C ARG A 66 2.13 -11.90 5.35
N VAL A 67 2.11 -11.14 4.26
CA VAL A 67 3.26 -10.94 3.38
C VAL A 67 4.38 -10.21 4.11
N ALA A 68 4.07 -9.11 4.79
CA ALA A 68 5.04 -8.34 5.56
C ALA A 68 5.70 -9.17 6.67
N GLN A 69 4.97 -10.09 7.32
CA GLN A 69 5.50 -10.95 8.37
C GLN A 69 6.56 -11.93 7.82
N GLU A 70 6.32 -12.54 6.64
CA GLU A 70 7.28 -13.44 6.01
C GLU A 70 8.55 -12.69 5.56
N ALA A 71 8.38 -11.50 4.98
CA ALA A 71 9.51 -10.65 4.61
C ALA A 71 10.31 -10.21 5.84
N ALA A 72 9.62 -9.75 6.90
CA ALA A 72 10.25 -9.28 8.13
C ALA A 72 11.08 -10.36 8.84
N ARG A 73 10.64 -11.63 8.81
CA ARG A 73 11.41 -12.75 9.37
C ARG A 73 12.77 -12.90 8.68
N ARG A 74 12.80 -12.82 7.34
CA ARG A 74 14.00 -12.90 6.51
C ARG A 74 14.92 -11.70 6.73
N MET A 75 14.38 -10.51 6.59
CA MET A 75 15.11 -9.26 6.76
C MET A 75 15.70 -9.12 8.18
N LYS A 76 14.98 -9.58 9.22
CA LYS A 76 15.48 -9.61 10.59
C LYS A 76 16.70 -10.53 10.72
N GLN A 77 16.72 -11.70 10.09
CA GLN A 77 17.87 -12.61 10.06
C GLN A 77 19.04 -12.00 9.29
N GLN A 78 18.77 -11.35 8.16
CA GLN A 78 19.76 -10.63 7.35
C GLN A 78 20.33 -9.40 8.06
N ARG A 79 19.63 -8.87 9.08
CA ARG A 79 19.88 -7.58 9.73
C ARG A 79 19.87 -6.39 8.75
N SER A 80 19.09 -6.50 7.71
CA SER A 80 18.94 -5.51 6.66
C SER A 80 17.64 -5.72 5.90
N GLY A 81 16.97 -4.65 5.49
CA GLY A 81 15.80 -4.71 4.63
C GLY A 81 14.98 -3.42 4.65
N ASN A 82 14.13 -3.31 3.64
CA ASN A 82 13.20 -2.18 3.52
C ASN A 82 11.81 -2.71 3.13
N ILE A 83 10.81 -2.36 3.91
CA ILE A 83 9.41 -2.69 3.63
C ILE A 83 8.68 -1.39 3.33
N VAL A 84 8.01 -1.33 2.18
CA VAL A 84 7.10 -0.23 1.83
C VAL A 84 5.69 -0.79 1.68
N ASN A 85 4.81 -0.40 2.58
CA ASN A 85 3.38 -0.70 2.46
C ASN A 85 2.70 0.37 1.60
N THR A 86 1.81 -0.03 0.70
CA THR A 86 1.00 0.90 -0.10
C THR A 86 -0.20 1.36 0.71
N GLY A 87 -0.07 2.55 1.30
CA GLY A 87 -1.15 3.28 1.96
C GLY A 87 -2.09 3.94 0.95
N SER A 88 -2.62 5.10 1.32
CA SER A 88 -3.45 5.96 0.48
C SER A 88 -3.53 7.34 1.10
N ILE A 89 -3.95 8.36 0.34
CA ILE A 89 -4.43 9.61 0.93
C ILE A 89 -5.57 9.37 1.92
N TYR A 90 -6.35 8.31 1.73
CA TYR A 90 -7.41 7.91 2.66
C TYR A 90 -6.90 7.38 4.01
N SER A 91 -5.60 7.25 4.21
CA SER A 91 -5.00 7.13 5.55
C SER A 91 -5.03 8.44 6.33
N HIS A 92 -5.20 9.59 5.65
CA HIS A 92 -5.08 10.94 6.22
C HIS A 92 -6.37 11.75 6.13
N VAL A 93 -7.22 11.47 5.14
CA VAL A 93 -8.52 12.11 4.94
C VAL A 93 -9.61 11.07 4.79
N SER A 94 -10.85 11.42 5.10
CA SER A 94 -11.99 10.51 4.93
C SER A 94 -12.68 10.78 3.59
N GLY A 95 -13.01 9.71 2.87
CA GLY A 95 -13.88 9.75 1.71
C GLY A 95 -15.22 9.10 2.01
N THR A 96 -16.29 9.60 1.40
CA THR A 96 -17.62 9.00 1.50
C THR A 96 -17.73 7.73 0.67
N HIS A 97 -18.61 6.81 1.07
CA HIS A 97 -18.96 5.59 0.32
C HIS A 97 -17.80 4.59 0.12
N LYS A 98 -16.77 4.64 0.96
CA LYS A 98 -15.57 3.78 0.91
C LYS A 98 -15.07 3.43 2.30
N ALA A 99 -15.98 3.13 3.25
CA ALA A 99 -15.62 2.91 4.65
C ALA A 99 -14.64 1.75 4.84
N ASP A 100 -14.85 0.63 4.15
CA ASP A 100 -14.01 -0.56 4.11
C ASP A 100 -12.56 -0.23 3.67
N TYR A 101 -12.44 0.43 2.52
CA TYR A 101 -11.17 0.84 1.97
C TYR A 101 -10.44 1.85 2.88
N ASN A 102 -11.15 2.90 3.34
CA ASN A 102 -10.56 3.92 4.20
C ASN A 102 -10.01 3.29 5.49
N VAL A 103 -10.80 2.44 6.15
CA VAL A 103 -10.38 1.75 7.38
C VAL A 103 -9.17 0.85 7.11
N SER A 104 -9.15 0.10 6.00
CA SER A 104 -8.02 -0.75 5.64
C SER A 104 -6.73 0.07 5.47
N LYS A 105 -6.80 1.26 4.85
CA LYS A 105 -5.64 2.10 4.59
C LYS A 105 -5.13 2.84 5.83
N VAL A 106 -6.01 3.27 6.74
CA VAL A 106 -5.62 3.78 8.06
C VAL A 106 -4.92 2.68 8.87
N ALA A 107 -5.47 1.45 8.84
CA ALA A 107 -4.91 0.33 9.57
C ALA A 107 -3.50 -0.07 9.06
N ILE A 108 -3.26 0.00 7.73
CA ILE A 108 -1.93 -0.23 7.14
C ILE A 108 -0.91 0.81 7.63
N ASP A 109 -1.28 2.07 7.74
CA ASP A 109 -0.39 3.10 8.29
C ASP A 109 -0.03 2.83 9.75
N GLN A 110 -0.99 2.39 10.56
CA GLN A 110 -0.70 2.01 11.95
C GLN A 110 0.15 0.74 12.03
N LEU A 111 -0.11 -0.26 11.18
CA LEU A 111 0.72 -1.46 11.08
C LEU A 111 2.17 -1.10 10.71
N THR A 112 2.35 -0.19 9.75
CA THR A 112 3.66 0.32 9.33
C THR A 112 4.45 0.89 10.52
N LYS A 113 3.82 1.71 11.36
CA LYS A 113 4.45 2.31 12.56
C LYS A 113 4.86 1.25 13.58
N ASN A 114 3.98 0.27 13.84
CA ASN A 114 4.28 -0.82 14.77
C ASN A 114 5.47 -1.66 14.29
N MET A 115 5.46 -2.04 13.01
CA MET A 115 6.56 -2.79 12.40
C MET A 115 7.87 -2.00 12.43
N ALA A 116 7.83 -0.70 12.13
CA ALA A 116 9.00 0.18 12.16
C ALA A 116 9.65 0.23 13.54
N LEU A 117 8.84 0.31 14.62
CA LEU A 117 9.34 0.28 16.00
C LEU A 117 9.98 -1.06 16.35
N GLU A 118 9.33 -2.17 16.01
CA GLU A 118 9.78 -3.51 16.38
C GLU A 118 11.04 -3.96 15.62
N LEU A 119 11.15 -3.54 14.35
CA LEU A 119 12.21 -4.03 13.44
C LEU A 119 13.44 -3.11 13.37
N ALA A 120 13.36 -1.88 13.89
CA ALA A 120 14.44 -0.89 13.80
C ALA A 120 15.80 -1.42 14.28
N ARG A 121 15.82 -2.11 15.44
CA ARG A 121 17.06 -2.68 16.01
C ARG A 121 17.62 -3.84 15.19
N SER A 122 16.85 -4.38 14.27
CA SER A 122 17.27 -5.42 13.33
C SER A 122 17.77 -4.85 11.99
N GLY A 123 17.90 -3.53 11.87
CA GLY A 123 18.36 -2.90 10.64
C GLY A 123 17.30 -2.88 9.52
N VAL A 124 16.04 -3.09 9.86
CA VAL A 124 14.93 -3.09 8.89
C VAL A 124 14.12 -1.81 9.04
N ARG A 125 13.91 -1.10 7.94
CA ARG A 125 13.05 0.08 7.88
C ARG A 125 11.69 -0.28 7.27
N VAL A 126 10.64 0.30 7.82
CA VAL A 126 9.28 0.10 7.34
C VAL A 126 8.60 1.45 7.17
N ASN A 127 8.09 1.75 5.98
CA ASN A 127 7.42 2.99 5.68
C ASN A 127 6.14 2.73 4.87
N SER A 128 5.27 3.71 4.80
CA SER A 128 4.09 3.71 3.95
C SER A 128 4.26 4.73 2.83
N LEU A 129 3.98 4.33 1.59
CA LEU A 129 3.80 5.21 0.45
C LEU A 129 2.29 5.42 0.27
N CYS A 130 1.84 6.67 0.34
CA CYS A 130 0.42 7.05 0.31
C CYS A 130 0.11 7.82 -0.98
N PRO A 131 -0.20 7.13 -2.10
CA PRO A 131 -0.57 7.79 -3.34
C PRO A 131 -1.91 8.53 -3.21
N GLY A 132 -2.02 9.64 -3.94
CA GLY A 132 -3.28 10.28 -4.25
C GLY A 132 -4.00 9.61 -5.41
N TYR A 133 -4.51 10.42 -6.32
CA TYR A 133 -5.21 9.93 -7.51
C TYR A 133 -4.23 9.67 -8.64
N PHE A 134 -4.09 8.40 -9.00
CA PHE A 134 -3.35 7.89 -10.16
C PHE A 134 -4.31 7.01 -10.96
N GLU A 135 -4.22 7.03 -12.27
CA GLU A 135 -5.03 6.15 -13.10
C GLU A 135 -4.60 4.70 -12.89
N THR A 136 -5.54 3.86 -12.50
CA THR A 136 -5.31 2.44 -12.24
C THR A 136 -6.51 1.64 -12.77
N ALA A 137 -6.37 0.33 -12.91
CA ALA A 137 -7.48 -0.55 -13.26
C ALA A 137 -8.68 -0.44 -12.28
N ILE A 138 -8.44 0.05 -11.05
CA ILE A 138 -9.49 0.26 -10.04
C ILE A 138 -10.38 1.46 -10.39
N ASN A 139 -9.82 2.54 -10.95
CA ASN A 139 -10.51 3.83 -11.11
C ASN A 139 -10.59 4.36 -12.57
N GLU A 140 -9.97 3.69 -13.53
CA GLU A 140 -9.94 4.09 -14.95
C GLU A 140 -11.34 4.39 -15.49
N LYS A 141 -12.28 3.47 -15.24
CA LYS A 141 -13.68 3.63 -15.72
C LYS A 141 -14.38 4.81 -15.07
N GLU A 142 -14.12 5.07 -13.79
CA GLU A 142 -14.70 6.19 -13.04
C GLU A 142 -14.18 7.52 -13.60
N PHE A 143 -12.87 7.65 -13.80
CA PHE A 143 -12.23 8.86 -14.31
C PHE A 143 -12.55 9.16 -15.79
N ALA A 144 -12.86 8.15 -16.58
CA ALA A 144 -13.29 8.31 -17.96
C ALA A 144 -14.68 8.96 -18.12
N THR A 145 -15.48 8.99 -17.05
CA THR A 145 -16.81 9.63 -17.09
C THR A 145 -16.71 11.17 -17.06
N GLU A 146 -17.80 11.86 -17.43
CA GLU A 146 -17.87 13.32 -17.30
C GLU A 146 -17.76 13.77 -15.84
N GLN A 147 -18.39 13.02 -14.93
CA GLN A 147 -18.31 13.27 -13.47
C GLN A 147 -16.88 13.08 -12.95
N GLY A 148 -16.20 12.02 -13.39
CA GLY A 148 -14.79 11.78 -13.05
C GLY A 148 -13.88 12.91 -13.55
N ARG A 149 -14.06 13.35 -14.79
CA ARG A 149 -13.31 14.52 -15.33
C ARG A 149 -13.64 15.81 -14.57
N ALA A 150 -14.90 16.02 -14.18
CA ALA A 150 -15.28 17.17 -13.35
C ALA A 150 -14.65 17.09 -11.96
N TYR A 151 -14.56 15.90 -11.38
CA TYR A 151 -13.87 15.67 -10.11
C TYR A 151 -12.36 15.98 -10.22
N ILE A 152 -11.69 15.49 -11.27
CA ILE A 152 -10.27 15.77 -11.51
C ILE A 152 -9.98 17.27 -11.60
N ARG A 153 -10.84 18.05 -12.26
CA ARG A 153 -10.70 19.51 -12.36
C ARG A 153 -10.81 20.23 -11.01
N ARG A 154 -11.39 19.59 -9.99
CA ARG A 154 -11.50 20.14 -8.61
C ARG A 154 -10.28 19.79 -7.75
N LEU A 155 -9.49 18.78 -8.13
CA LEU A 155 -8.26 18.48 -7.42
C LEU A 155 -7.29 19.67 -7.44
N VAL A 156 -6.47 19.82 -6.40
CA VAL A 156 -5.51 20.93 -6.30
C VAL A 156 -4.64 21.05 -7.55
N PRO A 157 -4.03 19.96 -8.08
CA PRO A 157 -3.20 20.02 -9.29
C PRO A 157 -4.05 20.02 -10.59
N GLN A 158 -5.38 19.91 -10.51
CA GLN A 158 -6.32 19.77 -11.63
C GLN A 158 -5.97 18.62 -12.60
N ARG A 159 -5.25 17.65 -12.13
CA ARG A 159 -4.87 16.41 -12.82
C ARG A 159 -4.69 15.28 -11.83
N ILE A 160 -4.67 14.06 -12.33
CA ILE A 160 -4.17 12.90 -11.60
C ILE A 160 -2.66 12.78 -11.76
N GLY A 161 -2.01 12.02 -10.90
CA GLY A 161 -0.57 11.74 -10.97
C GLY A 161 -0.23 10.75 -12.08
N GLU A 162 0.98 10.82 -12.58
CA GLU A 162 1.56 9.85 -13.51
C GLU A 162 2.42 8.85 -12.73
N TYR A 163 2.46 7.58 -13.15
CA TYR A 163 3.17 6.53 -12.41
C TYR A 163 4.63 6.84 -12.12
N HIS A 164 5.33 7.49 -13.04
CA HIS A 164 6.72 7.85 -12.84
C HIS A 164 6.92 8.82 -11.66
N GLU A 165 5.88 9.59 -11.26
CA GLU A 165 5.93 10.50 -10.12
C GLU A 165 5.98 9.75 -8.76
N LEU A 166 5.64 8.45 -8.73
CA LEU A 166 5.83 7.59 -7.56
C LEU A 166 7.26 7.02 -7.48
N THR A 167 8.02 7.02 -8.57
CA THR A 167 9.35 6.39 -8.62
C THR A 167 10.34 7.05 -7.66
N GLY A 168 10.44 8.38 -7.68
CA GLY A 168 11.35 9.11 -6.79
C GLY A 168 11.03 8.88 -5.30
N PRO A 169 9.78 9.08 -4.86
CA PRO A 169 9.34 8.78 -3.50
C PRO A 169 9.60 7.32 -3.07
N LEU A 170 9.32 6.34 -3.94
CA LEU A 170 9.62 4.93 -3.65
C LEU A 170 11.12 4.70 -3.49
N LEU A 171 11.94 5.19 -4.42
CA LEU A 171 13.39 5.06 -4.36
C LEU A 171 13.97 5.72 -3.10
N LEU A 172 13.44 6.87 -2.67
CA LEU A 172 13.81 7.48 -1.39
C LEU A 172 13.60 6.48 -0.23
N LEU A 173 12.43 5.85 -0.16
CA LEU A 173 12.08 4.96 0.95
C LEU A 173 12.92 3.67 0.96
N VAL A 174 13.30 3.14 -0.20
CA VAL A 174 14.00 1.83 -0.30
C VAL A 174 15.52 1.93 -0.43
N SER A 175 16.08 3.12 -0.61
CA SER A 175 17.53 3.31 -0.78
C SER A 175 18.20 3.94 0.44
N GLY A 176 19.52 4.10 0.37
CA GLY A 176 20.32 4.79 1.38
C GLY A 176 19.95 6.28 1.55
N ALA A 177 19.34 6.92 0.55
CA ALA A 177 18.85 8.29 0.66
C ALA A 177 17.81 8.46 1.79
N GLY A 178 17.00 7.43 2.04
CA GLY A 178 16.03 7.39 3.13
C GLY A 178 16.52 6.68 4.39
N SER A 179 17.83 6.55 4.63
CA SER A 179 18.40 5.75 5.73
C SER A 179 17.90 6.13 7.13
N TYR A 180 17.43 7.37 7.31
CA TYR A 180 16.86 7.84 8.58
C TYR A 180 15.33 8.01 8.54
N VAL A 181 14.69 7.54 7.47
CA VAL A 181 13.21 7.53 7.31
C VAL A 181 12.69 6.15 7.73
N ASN A 182 11.96 6.10 8.85
CA ASN A 182 11.38 4.87 9.39
C ASN A 182 10.06 5.17 10.10
N GLY A 183 9.00 4.42 9.79
CA GLY A 183 7.65 4.62 10.32
C GLY A 183 6.90 5.80 9.69
N ALA A 184 7.40 6.36 8.60
CA ALA A 184 6.78 7.48 7.91
C ALA A 184 5.65 7.05 6.98
N SER A 185 4.65 7.92 6.84
CA SER A 185 3.63 7.87 5.79
C SER A 185 3.94 8.99 4.80
N LEU A 186 4.47 8.63 3.64
CA LEU A 186 4.86 9.59 2.60
C LEU A 186 3.71 9.79 1.62
N VAL A 187 3.04 10.92 1.72
CA VAL A 187 1.94 11.31 0.82
C VAL A 187 2.51 11.82 -0.51
N VAL A 188 1.97 11.29 -1.62
CA VAL A 188 2.34 11.68 -2.99
C VAL A 188 1.03 11.89 -3.78
N ASP A 189 0.50 13.11 -3.74
CA ASP A 189 -0.88 13.38 -4.15
C ASP A 189 -1.10 14.75 -4.82
N GLY A 190 -0.04 15.48 -5.11
CA GLY A 190 -0.14 16.83 -5.67
C GLY A 190 -0.82 17.84 -4.74
N GLY A 191 -0.86 17.55 -3.42
CA GLY A 191 -1.49 18.45 -2.41
C GLY A 191 -2.97 18.20 -2.20
N SER A 192 -3.53 17.13 -2.73
CA SER A 192 -4.98 16.85 -2.64
C SER A 192 -5.49 16.70 -1.20
N VAL A 193 -4.68 16.19 -0.27
CA VAL A 193 -5.07 16.09 1.16
C VAL A 193 -5.19 17.45 1.87
N LEU A 194 -4.57 18.51 1.33
CA LEU A 194 -4.60 19.83 1.91
C LEU A 194 -5.91 20.57 1.63
N SER A 195 -6.59 20.20 0.56
CA SER A 195 -7.89 20.77 0.17
C SER A 195 -8.77 19.63 -0.37
N PRO A 196 -9.35 18.80 0.51
CA PRO A 196 -10.24 17.73 0.11
C PRO A 196 -11.46 18.30 -0.63
N VAL A 197 -11.83 17.71 -1.75
CA VAL A 197 -12.94 18.12 -2.62
C VAL A 197 -14.16 17.22 -2.44
#